data_a5e6553c79f3c457b9f0e92d148ad8a9
#
_entry.id   a5e6553c79f3c457b9f0e92d148ad8a9
#
_cell.length_a   1.000
_cell.length_b   1.000
_cell.length_c   1.000
_cell.angle_alpha   90.00
_cell.angle_beta   90.00
_cell.angle_gamma   90.00
#
_symmetry.space_group_name_H-M   'P 1'
#
loop_
_entity.id
_entity.type
_entity.pdbx_description
1 polymer ?
#
loop_
_entity_poly.entity_id
_entity_poly.type
_entity_poly.pdbx_seq_one_letter_code
_entity_poly.pdbx_strand_id
1 'polypeptide(L)'
;MSERSRKVGKTLVVVAVILVVVLLLLLPPTQDLLRRYLVDPFSPHYPEEVHMKFVRTLTLDAHGRQVISYTVDLPKPMNITDDGTYLQKVDRISVSPPYDELWDNGTYDTMVWEGENLYGTFTLIVTIEVTQNIRVWDFDENSVLDKDEVPHSYQDSYLGDEWQIIVNDPEIEALREEIVGDETNVYLIARAIYDWIDDNVDYYIWDSPDGPLSSLETLHELKGDCDDQSILFCALARSAGMPAWLQLGAMYSPDAGNMDGHAWVQMFMPTEDGGSNVTIDIVNNKFLVWMPNLFCEYTDNGDADDLYNAYHHVRYSIPDSTPSNLRPDYSDSWVVFNYEESEETVTLELVMTREEF
;
A
#
# COMPACT_ATOMS: atom_id res chain seq x y z
N MET A 1 9.80 40.99 58.40
CA MET A 1 9.96 40.33 57.09
C MET A 1 9.48 41.34 56.01
N SER A 2 10.34 41.80 55.13
CA SER A 2 10.00 42.81 54.16
C SER A 2 9.00 42.27 53.08
N GLU A 3 8.17 43.15 52.58
CA GLU A 3 7.18 42.83 51.52
C GLU A 3 7.81 42.13 50.31
N ARG A 4 9.08 42.43 50.03
CA ARG A 4 9.94 41.86 48.99
C ARG A 4 10.25 40.36 49.26
N SER A 5 10.49 39.99 50.52
CA SER A 5 10.73 38.59 50.95
C SER A 5 9.47 37.74 50.83
N ARG A 6 8.26 38.32 51.04
CA ARG A 6 6.97 37.66 50.87
C ARG A 6 6.62 37.43 49.39
N LYS A 7 6.96 38.36 48.50
CA LYS A 7 6.77 38.22 47.05
C LYS A 7 7.68 37.13 46.47
N VAL A 8 8.97 37.12 46.83
CA VAL A 8 9.94 36.09 46.44
C VAL A 8 9.50 34.71 46.91
N GLY A 9 9.02 34.56 48.13
CA GLY A 9 8.51 33.28 48.65
C GLY A 9 7.30 32.79 47.88
N LYS A 10 6.35 33.66 47.50
CA LYS A 10 5.19 33.28 46.67
C LYS A 10 5.60 32.85 45.28
N THR A 11 6.54 33.54 44.62
CA THR A 11 7.05 33.17 43.30
C THR A 11 7.75 31.80 43.33
N LEU A 12 8.58 31.53 44.34
CA LEU A 12 9.23 30.21 44.55
C LEU A 12 8.24 29.07 44.73
N VAL A 13 7.16 29.31 45.49
CA VAL A 13 6.10 28.30 45.65
C VAL A 13 5.37 28.03 44.35
N VAL A 14 5.04 29.05 43.58
CA VAL A 14 4.39 28.91 42.26
C VAL A 14 5.29 28.13 41.30
N VAL A 15 6.58 28.47 41.23
CA VAL A 15 7.54 27.75 40.37
C VAL A 15 7.68 26.30 40.82
N ALA A 16 7.74 26.01 42.11
CA ALA A 16 7.82 24.67 42.62
C ALA A 16 6.55 23.85 42.31
N VAL A 17 5.36 24.46 42.39
CA VAL A 17 4.10 23.79 42.01
C VAL A 17 4.07 23.50 40.49
N ILE A 18 4.49 24.44 39.65
CA ILE A 18 4.58 24.24 38.20
C ILE A 18 5.54 23.09 37.87
N LEU A 19 6.71 23.06 38.50
CA LEU A 19 7.68 21.96 38.33
C LEU A 19 7.12 20.59 38.73
N VAL A 20 6.38 20.53 39.86
CA VAL A 20 5.74 19.31 40.29
C VAL A 20 4.65 18.86 39.31
N VAL A 21 3.85 19.79 38.79
CA VAL A 21 2.82 19.49 37.78
C VAL A 21 3.46 18.98 36.48
N VAL A 22 4.52 19.62 36.00
CA VAL A 22 5.26 19.17 34.82
C VAL A 22 5.86 17.78 35.05
N LEU A 23 6.47 17.54 36.21
CA LEU A 23 6.99 16.21 36.54
C LEU A 23 5.89 15.14 36.60
N LEU A 24 4.71 15.48 37.14
CA LEU A 24 3.57 14.56 37.16
C LEU A 24 3.05 14.26 35.75
N LEU A 25 3.04 15.26 34.86
CA LEU A 25 2.63 15.08 33.48
C LEU A 25 3.62 14.23 32.64
N LEU A 26 4.88 14.13 33.10
CA LEU A 26 5.91 13.28 32.50
C LEU A 26 5.89 11.83 33.02
N LEU A 27 5.07 11.52 34.01
CA LEU A 27 4.95 10.14 34.51
C LEU A 27 4.11 9.29 33.54
N PRO A 28 4.57 8.09 33.15
CA PRO A 28 3.85 7.21 32.25
C PRO A 28 2.36 7.00 32.59
N PRO A 29 1.97 6.70 33.86
CA PRO A 29 0.56 6.55 34.19
C PRO A 29 -0.30 7.80 33.98
N THR A 30 0.32 8.99 34.07
CA THR A 30 -0.38 10.26 33.83
C THR A 30 -0.51 10.53 32.34
N GLN A 31 0.51 10.20 31.57
CA GLN A 31 0.47 10.26 30.10
C GLN A 31 -0.60 9.31 29.54
N ASP A 32 -0.65 8.07 30.01
CA ASP A 32 -1.68 7.12 29.61
C ASP A 32 -3.10 7.60 29.96
N LEU A 33 -3.26 8.24 31.13
CA LEU A 33 -4.55 8.80 31.52
C LEU A 33 -4.95 10.00 30.63
N LEU A 34 -4.01 10.89 30.36
CA LEU A 34 -4.25 12.05 29.48
C LEU A 34 -4.57 11.59 28.06
N ARG A 35 -3.81 10.63 27.55
CA ARG A 35 -4.03 10.03 26.27
C ARG A 35 -5.45 9.43 26.19
N ARG A 36 -5.83 8.56 27.12
CA ARG A 36 -7.15 7.90 27.17
C ARG A 36 -8.33 8.87 27.19
N TYR A 37 -8.20 10.03 27.81
CA TYR A 37 -9.31 10.98 27.95
C TYR A 37 -9.27 12.17 26.99
N LEU A 38 -8.10 12.53 26.44
CA LEU A 38 -7.93 13.71 25.60
C LEU A 38 -7.55 13.39 24.15
N VAL A 39 -6.93 12.23 23.89
CA VAL A 39 -6.46 11.86 22.54
C VAL A 39 -7.32 10.71 21.98
N ASP A 40 -7.42 9.59 22.68
CA ASP A 40 -8.11 8.39 22.16
C ASP A 40 -9.55 8.64 21.68
N PRO A 41 -10.37 9.52 22.33
CA PRO A 41 -11.71 9.80 21.81
C PRO A 41 -11.75 10.49 20.46
N PHE A 42 -10.62 11.07 20.01
CA PHE A 42 -10.48 11.76 18.72
C PHE A 42 -9.61 10.97 17.73
N SER A 43 -8.99 9.88 18.17
CA SER A 43 -8.20 9.01 17.32
C SER A 43 -9.11 8.18 16.41
N PRO A 44 -8.69 7.90 15.15
CA PRO A 44 -9.46 7.05 14.27
C PRO A 44 -9.58 5.62 14.83
N HIS A 45 -10.79 5.08 14.80
CA HIS A 45 -11.07 3.69 15.16
C HIS A 45 -11.41 2.92 13.89
N TYR A 46 -10.78 1.77 13.70
CA TYR A 46 -11.01 0.88 12.57
C TYR A 46 -11.48 -0.48 13.07
N PRO A 47 -12.37 -1.18 12.33
CA PRO A 47 -12.79 -2.53 12.70
C PRO A 47 -11.57 -3.47 12.74
N GLU A 48 -11.54 -4.38 13.70
CA GLU A 48 -10.48 -5.38 13.79
C GLU A 48 -10.54 -6.36 12.62
N GLU A 49 -11.77 -6.72 12.22
CA GLU A 49 -12.04 -7.64 11.13
C GLU A 49 -13.15 -7.10 10.24
N VAL A 50 -13.03 -7.35 8.95
CA VAL A 50 -14.04 -7.05 7.93
C VAL A 50 -14.30 -8.26 7.07
N HIS A 51 -15.58 -8.60 6.88
CA HIS A 51 -16.01 -9.55 5.86
C HIS A 51 -16.55 -8.81 4.65
N MET A 52 -15.92 -9.03 3.48
CA MET A 52 -16.35 -8.42 2.23
C MET A 52 -16.79 -9.47 1.23
N LYS A 53 -17.87 -9.13 0.49
CA LYS A 53 -18.26 -9.82 -0.73
C LYS A 53 -18.43 -8.83 -1.85
N PHE A 54 -17.71 -9.04 -2.92
CA PHE A 54 -17.72 -8.16 -4.07
C PHE A 54 -17.63 -8.93 -5.38
N VAL A 55 -17.95 -8.25 -6.47
CA VAL A 55 -17.86 -8.75 -7.84
C VAL A 55 -17.00 -7.81 -8.64
N ARG A 56 -15.98 -8.35 -9.30
CA ARG A 56 -15.25 -7.70 -10.37
C ARG A 56 -15.88 -8.10 -11.69
N THR A 57 -16.22 -7.14 -12.53
CA THR A 57 -16.72 -7.38 -13.89
C THR A 57 -15.77 -6.75 -14.89
N LEU A 58 -15.14 -7.60 -15.69
CA LEU A 58 -14.29 -7.19 -16.78
C LEU A 58 -15.00 -7.47 -18.10
N THR A 59 -15.02 -6.46 -18.98
CA THR A 59 -15.70 -6.54 -20.26
C THR A 59 -14.77 -6.07 -21.38
N LEU A 60 -14.60 -6.89 -22.42
CA LEU A 60 -13.94 -6.52 -23.67
C LEU A 60 -15.00 -6.44 -24.78
N ASP A 61 -15.26 -5.24 -25.30
CA ASP A 61 -16.23 -5.00 -26.38
C ASP A 61 -15.51 -4.78 -27.71
N ALA A 62 -15.78 -5.65 -28.64
CA ALA A 62 -15.25 -5.59 -30.00
C ALA A 62 -15.99 -4.61 -30.93
N HIS A 63 -17.07 -3.96 -30.47
CA HIS A 63 -17.93 -3.05 -31.24
C HIS A 63 -18.39 -3.59 -32.61
N GLY A 64 -18.62 -4.89 -32.69
CA GLY A 64 -18.99 -5.57 -33.96
C GLY A 64 -17.85 -5.69 -34.96
N ARG A 65 -16.60 -5.41 -34.57
CA ARG A 65 -15.39 -5.62 -35.35
C ARG A 65 -14.70 -6.91 -34.92
N GLN A 66 -13.77 -7.36 -35.73
CA GLN A 66 -13.01 -8.55 -35.37
C GLN A 66 -11.91 -8.24 -34.37
N VAL A 67 -11.94 -8.88 -33.21
CA VAL A 67 -10.78 -9.15 -32.39
C VAL A 67 -10.25 -10.52 -32.83
N ILE A 68 -9.04 -10.55 -33.39
CA ILE A 68 -8.44 -11.79 -33.93
C ILE A 68 -8.20 -12.78 -32.81
N SER A 69 -7.57 -12.31 -31.74
CA SER A 69 -7.35 -13.05 -30.51
C SER A 69 -7.37 -12.14 -29.30
N TYR A 70 -7.72 -12.67 -28.15
CA TYR A 70 -7.60 -11.97 -26.88
C TYR A 70 -7.12 -12.95 -25.81
N THR A 71 -6.46 -12.39 -24.79
CA THR A 71 -6.07 -13.06 -23.57
C THR A 71 -6.42 -12.17 -22.38
N VAL A 72 -6.99 -12.72 -21.35
CA VAL A 72 -7.22 -12.08 -20.07
C VAL A 72 -6.49 -12.90 -19.01
N ASP A 73 -5.56 -12.28 -18.32
CA ASP A 73 -4.76 -12.90 -17.25
C ASP A 73 -5.07 -12.20 -15.94
N LEU A 74 -5.60 -12.93 -14.97
CA LEU A 74 -5.82 -12.37 -13.64
C LEU A 74 -5.10 -13.20 -12.60
N PRO A 75 -4.33 -12.59 -11.70
CA PRO A 75 -3.83 -13.28 -10.53
C PRO A 75 -4.99 -13.86 -9.74
N LYS A 76 -4.82 -15.10 -9.27
CA LYS A 76 -5.80 -15.72 -8.39
C LYS A 76 -5.53 -15.27 -6.96
N PRO A 77 -6.44 -14.51 -6.36
CA PRO A 77 -6.26 -14.00 -5.02
C PRO A 77 -5.91 -15.10 -4.02
N MET A 78 -4.95 -14.85 -3.15
CA MET A 78 -4.46 -15.80 -2.17
C MET A 78 -4.56 -15.27 -0.74
N ASN A 79 -4.40 -16.19 0.21
CA ASN A 79 -4.32 -15.83 1.61
C ASN A 79 -2.99 -15.12 1.88
N ILE A 80 -3.04 -14.07 2.68
CA ILE A 80 -1.86 -13.33 3.15
C ILE A 80 -1.82 -13.47 4.66
N THR A 81 -0.67 -13.82 5.20
CA THR A 81 -0.48 -14.05 6.64
C THR A 81 0.75 -13.30 7.14
N ASP A 82 0.69 -12.88 8.39
CA ASP A 82 1.82 -12.38 9.15
C ASP A 82 1.83 -13.09 10.52
N ASP A 83 2.96 -13.66 10.90
CA ASP A 83 3.13 -14.43 12.15
C ASP A 83 2.00 -15.44 12.43
N GLY A 84 1.56 -16.15 11.38
CA GLY A 84 0.51 -17.16 11.47
C GLY A 84 -0.93 -16.60 11.57
N THR A 85 -1.10 -15.28 11.55
CA THR A 85 -2.40 -14.60 11.52
C THR A 85 -2.73 -14.18 10.09
N TYR A 86 -3.97 -14.36 9.66
CA TYR A 86 -4.41 -13.87 8.36
C TYR A 86 -4.54 -12.35 8.38
N LEU A 87 -3.90 -11.68 7.44
CA LEU A 87 -4.21 -10.31 7.03
C LEU A 87 -5.38 -10.34 6.05
N GLN A 88 -5.26 -11.21 5.04
CA GLN A 88 -6.29 -11.51 4.07
C GLN A 88 -6.55 -13.01 4.05
N LYS A 89 -7.81 -13.41 4.18
CA LYS A 89 -8.25 -14.78 3.99
C LYS A 89 -9.30 -14.83 2.90
N VAL A 90 -9.00 -15.54 1.83
CA VAL A 90 -9.93 -15.76 0.73
C VAL A 90 -10.86 -16.92 1.08
N ASP A 91 -12.10 -16.60 1.43
CA ASP A 91 -13.09 -17.59 1.83
C ASP A 91 -13.70 -18.28 0.62
N ARG A 92 -13.88 -17.54 -0.48
CA ARG A 92 -14.44 -18.09 -1.72
C ARG A 92 -14.09 -17.26 -2.94
N ILE A 93 -13.81 -17.95 -4.05
CA ILE A 93 -13.73 -17.38 -5.40
C ILE A 93 -14.64 -18.18 -6.32
N SER A 94 -15.37 -17.49 -7.18
CA SER A 94 -16.06 -18.08 -8.32
C SER A 94 -15.96 -17.19 -9.54
N VAL A 95 -15.73 -17.82 -10.70
CA VAL A 95 -15.52 -17.14 -11.98
C VAL A 95 -16.52 -17.58 -13.03
N SER A 96 -16.92 -16.70 -13.90
CA SER A 96 -17.80 -17.01 -15.02
C SER A 96 -17.45 -16.14 -16.24
N PRO A 97 -17.08 -16.73 -17.39
CA PRO A 97 -16.88 -18.17 -17.64
C PRO A 97 -15.73 -18.76 -16.81
N PRO A 98 -15.61 -20.09 -16.71
CA PRO A 98 -14.43 -20.71 -16.11
C PRO A 98 -13.19 -20.33 -16.92
N TYR A 99 -12.04 -20.25 -16.24
CA TYR A 99 -10.76 -20.03 -16.92
C TYR A 99 -10.37 -21.23 -17.77
N ASP A 100 -9.64 -20.99 -18.85
CA ASP A 100 -9.15 -22.01 -19.77
C ASP A 100 -7.92 -22.70 -19.21
N GLU A 101 -7.03 -21.95 -18.55
CA GLU A 101 -5.80 -22.44 -17.94
C GLU A 101 -5.52 -21.78 -16.59
N LEU A 102 -4.79 -22.47 -15.73
CA LEU A 102 -4.25 -21.96 -14.47
C LEU A 102 -2.72 -22.12 -14.51
N TRP A 103 -2.00 -21.01 -14.51
CA TRP A 103 -0.54 -21.02 -14.47
C TRP A 103 -0.05 -20.82 -13.05
N ASP A 104 0.90 -21.64 -12.66
CA ASP A 104 1.65 -21.52 -11.41
C ASP A 104 3.05 -21.00 -11.75
N ASN A 105 3.37 -19.76 -11.33
CA ASN A 105 4.70 -19.19 -11.49
C ASN A 105 5.59 -19.40 -10.25
N GLY A 106 5.15 -20.19 -9.28
CA GLY A 106 5.85 -20.48 -8.03
C GLY A 106 5.59 -19.48 -6.92
N THR A 107 5.02 -18.31 -7.22
CA THR A 107 4.67 -17.28 -6.23
C THR A 107 3.15 -17.16 -6.09
N TYR A 108 2.43 -17.16 -7.20
CA TYR A 108 0.97 -17.13 -7.26
C TYR A 108 0.45 -17.87 -8.49
N ASP A 109 -0.80 -18.29 -8.45
CA ASP A 109 -1.53 -18.81 -9.60
C ASP A 109 -2.08 -17.67 -10.46
N THR A 110 -2.03 -17.80 -11.80
CA THR A 110 -2.70 -16.90 -12.75
C THR A 110 -3.81 -17.62 -13.48
N MET A 111 -5.03 -17.09 -13.40
CA MET A 111 -6.18 -17.57 -14.16
C MET A 111 -6.16 -16.94 -15.55
N VAL A 112 -6.25 -17.76 -16.59
CA VAL A 112 -6.11 -17.34 -18.00
C VAL A 112 -7.38 -17.65 -18.77
N TRP A 113 -7.89 -16.66 -19.52
CA TRP A 113 -8.96 -16.80 -20.49
C TRP A 113 -8.45 -16.41 -21.86
N GLU A 114 -8.66 -17.26 -22.83
CA GLU A 114 -8.25 -17.01 -24.22
C GLU A 114 -9.43 -17.15 -25.19
N GLY A 115 -9.37 -16.39 -26.27
CA GLY A 115 -10.36 -16.53 -27.32
C GLY A 115 -9.90 -15.97 -28.65
N GLU A 116 -10.58 -16.43 -29.70
CA GLU A 116 -10.32 -16.01 -31.08
C GLU A 116 -11.63 -15.57 -31.74
N ASN A 117 -11.48 -14.69 -32.75
CA ASN A 117 -12.57 -14.24 -33.61
C ASN A 117 -13.78 -13.66 -32.85
N LEU A 118 -13.53 -12.84 -31.84
CA LEU A 118 -14.57 -12.12 -31.11
C LEU A 118 -15.10 -10.96 -31.94
N TYR A 119 -16.43 -10.87 -32.09
CA TYR A 119 -17.13 -9.76 -32.76
C TYR A 119 -18.09 -9.03 -31.82
N GLY A 120 -18.46 -9.64 -30.75
CA GLY A 120 -19.35 -9.11 -29.70
C GLY A 120 -18.57 -8.71 -28.47
N THR A 121 -19.15 -8.98 -27.32
CA THR A 121 -18.59 -8.66 -26.01
C THR A 121 -18.19 -9.95 -25.29
N PHE A 122 -16.96 -10.01 -24.79
CA PHE A 122 -16.55 -10.97 -23.79
C PHE A 122 -16.76 -10.33 -22.42
N THR A 123 -17.38 -11.05 -21.49
CA THR A 123 -17.59 -10.59 -20.13
C THR A 123 -17.12 -11.66 -19.15
N LEU A 124 -16.20 -11.25 -18.27
CA LEU A 124 -15.73 -12.05 -17.16
C LEU A 124 -16.28 -11.50 -15.85
N ILE A 125 -16.85 -12.38 -15.04
CA ILE A 125 -17.38 -12.05 -13.71
C ILE A 125 -16.60 -12.87 -12.69
N VAL A 126 -15.93 -12.18 -11.77
CA VAL A 126 -15.22 -12.78 -10.63
C VAL A 126 -15.93 -12.37 -9.35
N THR A 127 -16.49 -13.35 -8.64
CA THR A 127 -17.10 -13.11 -7.32
C THR A 127 -16.15 -13.58 -6.23
N ILE A 128 -15.88 -12.72 -5.28
CA ILE A 128 -14.91 -12.94 -4.22
C ILE A 128 -15.57 -12.69 -2.87
N GLU A 129 -15.32 -13.59 -1.92
CA GLU A 129 -15.68 -13.45 -0.51
C GLU A 129 -14.37 -13.54 0.30
N VAL A 130 -14.07 -12.52 1.10
CA VAL A 130 -12.83 -12.42 1.88
C VAL A 130 -13.09 -11.97 3.31
N THR A 131 -12.25 -12.44 4.21
CA THR A 131 -12.09 -11.91 5.56
C THR A 131 -10.77 -11.15 5.62
N GLN A 132 -10.81 -9.90 6.07
CA GLN A 132 -9.66 -9.02 6.22
C GLN A 132 -9.49 -8.65 7.68
N ASN A 133 -8.25 -8.66 8.17
CA ASN A 133 -7.94 -8.23 9.53
C ASN A 133 -6.99 -7.05 9.47
N ILE A 134 -7.22 -6.04 10.30
CA ILE A 134 -6.26 -4.97 10.48
C ILE A 134 -4.97 -5.50 11.11
N ARG A 135 -3.83 -5.01 10.65
CA ARG A 135 -2.55 -5.26 11.29
C ARG A 135 -1.80 -3.94 11.47
N VAL A 136 -1.40 -3.68 12.68
CA VAL A 136 -0.51 -2.57 13.03
C VAL A 136 0.80 -3.18 13.52
N TRP A 137 1.91 -2.83 12.88
CA TRP A 137 3.24 -3.21 13.34
C TRP A 137 3.79 -2.08 14.21
N ASP A 138 3.92 -2.37 15.51
CA ASP A 138 4.48 -1.43 16.50
C ASP A 138 6.02 -1.52 16.48
N PHE A 139 6.59 -1.11 15.36
CA PHE A 139 8.03 -1.07 15.14
C PHE A 139 8.56 0.35 15.25
N ASP A 140 9.77 0.47 15.80
CA ASP A 140 10.54 1.70 15.91
C ASP A 140 12.03 1.45 15.55
N GLU A 141 12.83 2.50 15.61
CA GLU A 141 14.27 2.43 15.35
C GLU A 141 15.05 1.49 16.30
N ASN A 142 14.48 1.15 17.46
CA ASN A 142 15.14 0.30 18.44
C ASN A 142 14.77 -1.18 18.27
N SER A 143 13.62 -1.46 17.67
CA SER A 143 13.11 -2.81 17.44
C SER A 143 13.48 -3.38 16.08
N VAL A 144 13.79 -2.50 15.10
CA VAL A 144 14.14 -2.88 13.73
C VAL A 144 15.66 -2.84 13.53
N LEU A 145 16.19 -3.87 12.89
CA LEU A 145 17.60 -4.04 12.62
C LEU A 145 18.06 -3.31 11.34
N ASP A 146 19.36 -3.39 11.06
CA ASP A 146 19.98 -2.80 9.88
C ASP A 146 19.65 -3.61 8.60
N LYS A 147 19.80 -2.97 7.44
CA LYS A 147 19.52 -3.57 6.12
C LYS A 147 20.37 -4.80 5.81
N ASP A 148 21.51 -4.96 6.43
CA ASP A 148 22.37 -6.14 6.26
C ASP A 148 21.76 -7.40 6.88
N GLU A 149 20.74 -7.26 7.76
CA GLU A 149 20.01 -8.36 8.38
C GLU A 149 18.76 -8.78 7.55
N VAL A 150 18.46 -8.09 6.44
CA VAL A 150 17.41 -8.51 5.51
C VAL A 150 17.85 -9.78 4.78
N PRO A 151 17.01 -10.85 4.75
CA PRO A 151 17.37 -12.10 4.10
C PRO A 151 17.74 -11.92 2.63
N HIS A 152 18.79 -12.61 2.18
CA HIS A 152 19.29 -12.54 0.80
C HIS A 152 18.23 -12.88 -0.25
N SER A 153 17.25 -13.72 0.06
CA SER A 153 16.15 -14.04 -0.85
C SER A 153 15.34 -12.80 -1.26
N TYR A 154 15.14 -11.84 -0.36
CA TYR A 154 14.52 -10.57 -0.70
C TYR A 154 15.45 -9.67 -1.51
N GLN A 155 16.72 -9.63 -1.14
CA GLN A 155 17.74 -8.83 -1.84
C GLN A 155 17.88 -9.30 -3.30
N ASP A 156 17.91 -10.61 -3.53
CA ASP A 156 18.05 -11.21 -4.86
C ASP A 156 16.85 -10.89 -5.76
N SER A 157 15.63 -10.76 -5.18
CA SER A 157 14.41 -10.50 -5.93
C SER A 157 14.13 -9.01 -6.15
N TYR A 158 14.43 -8.13 -5.18
CA TYR A 158 13.84 -6.79 -5.13
C TYR A 158 14.84 -5.65 -4.99
N LEU A 159 16.10 -5.78 -5.42
CA LEU A 159 17.05 -4.67 -5.45
C LEU A 159 17.33 -4.12 -6.85
N GLY A 160 16.88 -4.80 -7.90
CA GLY A 160 17.09 -4.40 -9.27
C GLY A 160 16.04 -3.44 -9.82
N ASP A 161 16.34 -2.94 -11.04
CA ASP A 161 15.35 -2.27 -11.87
C ASP A 161 14.24 -3.26 -12.25
N GLU A 162 13.04 -2.72 -12.39
CA GLU A 162 11.87 -3.48 -12.82
C GLU A 162 10.97 -2.58 -13.68
N TRP A 163 9.88 -3.13 -14.25
CA TRP A 163 8.95 -2.32 -15.04
C TRP A 163 8.44 -1.13 -14.21
N GLN A 164 8.66 0.09 -14.69
CA GLN A 164 8.38 1.39 -14.05
C GLN A 164 9.20 1.68 -12.77
N ILE A 165 9.82 0.69 -12.12
CA ILE A 165 10.67 0.89 -10.95
C ILE A 165 12.12 1.06 -11.42
N ILE A 166 12.55 2.29 -11.66
CA ILE A 166 13.89 2.64 -12.13
C ILE A 166 14.76 2.97 -10.91
N VAL A 167 15.70 2.08 -10.60
CA VAL A 167 16.58 2.16 -9.40
C VAL A 167 17.91 2.81 -9.74
N ASN A 168 18.49 2.38 -10.88
CA ASN A 168 19.87 2.71 -11.26
C ASN A 168 19.95 3.99 -12.12
N ASP A 169 19.17 5.03 -11.75
CA ASP A 169 19.22 6.34 -12.38
C ASP A 169 19.95 7.34 -11.48
N PRO A 170 20.87 8.20 -12.01
CA PRO A 170 21.60 9.17 -11.21
C PRO A 170 20.73 10.14 -10.42
N GLU A 171 19.50 10.45 -10.87
CA GLU A 171 18.58 11.36 -10.16
C GLU A 171 17.92 10.65 -8.97
N ILE A 172 17.56 9.38 -9.14
CA ILE A 172 17.07 8.52 -8.03
C ILE A 172 18.17 8.33 -6.99
N GLU A 173 19.42 8.02 -7.42
CA GLU A 173 20.56 7.89 -6.51
C GLU A 173 20.87 9.18 -5.75
N ALA A 174 20.81 10.33 -6.42
CA ALA A 174 21.05 11.63 -5.80
C ALA A 174 19.99 11.98 -4.75
N LEU A 175 18.72 11.73 -5.07
CA LEU A 175 17.62 11.95 -4.13
C LEU A 175 17.71 10.99 -2.94
N ARG A 176 17.98 9.71 -3.16
CA ARG A 176 18.22 8.74 -2.09
C ARG A 176 19.37 9.21 -1.17
N GLU A 177 20.47 9.72 -1.72
CA GLU A 177 21.59 10.24 -0.92
C GLU A 177 21.18 11.45 -0.07
N GLU A 178 20.31 12.31 -0.60
CA GLU A 178 19.78 13.47 0.11
C GLU A 178 18.87 13.06 1.28
N ILE A 179 17.98 12.08 1.05
CA ILE A 179 16.96 11.65 2.03
C ILE A 179 17.56 10.73 3.09
N VAL A 180 18.34 9.74 2.65
CA VAL A 180 18.79 8.60 3.47
C VAL A 180 20.24 8.74 3.90
N GLY A 181 21.12 9.24 3.03
CA GLY A 181 22.54 9.32 3.29
C GLY A 181 23.15 7.96 3.64
N ASP A 182 23.89 7.93 4.77
CA ASP A 182 24.58 6.74 5.29
C ASP A 182 23.74 5.91 6.28
N GLU A 183 22.42 6.15 6.40
CA GLU A 183 21.55 5.41 7.31
C GLU A 183 21.50 3.91 6.95
N THR A 184 21.48 3.04 7.97
CA THR A 184 21.45 1.58 7.80
C THR A 184 20.23 0.92 8.45
N ASN A 185 19.59 1.60 9.41
CA ASN A 185 18.40 1.08 10.08
C ASN A 185 17.20 1.08 9.13
N VAL A 186 16.57 -0.08 8.94
CA VAL A 186 15.48 -0.29 7.97
C VAL A 186 14.27 0.59 8.25
N TYR A 187 13.90 0.77 9.52
CA TYR A 187 12.78 1.64 9.91
C TYR A 187 13.06 3.11 9.57
N LEU A 188 14.26 3.61 9.91
CA LEU A 188 14.61 5.01 9.67
C LEU A 188 14.70 5.32 8.17
N ILE A 189 15.25 4.41 7.36
CA ILE A 189 15.29 4.55 5.90
C ILE A 189 13.87 4.60 5.33
N ALA A 190 13.01 3.64 5.69
CA ALA A 190 11.64 3.57 5.21
C ALA A 190 10.85 4.82 5.62
N ARG A 191 11.03 5.28 6.86
CA ARG A 191 10.36 6.46 7.39
C ARG A 191 10.80 7.74 6.68
N ALA A 192 12.09 7.90 6.42
CA ALA A 192 12.62 9.07 5.72
C ALA A 192 12.09 9.17 4.27
N ILE A 193 12.02 8.04 3.56
CA ILE A 193 11.48 7.99 2.20
C ILE A 193 9.97 8.28 2.20
N TYR A 194 9.24 7.66 3.14
CA TYR A 194 7.81 7.90 3.31
C TYR A 194 7.51 9.38 3.56
N ASP A 195 8.17 9.99 4.54
CA ASP A 195 7.96 11.40 4.90
C ASP A 195 8.31 12.33 3.73
N TRP A 196 9.39 12.01 2.98
CA TRP A 196 9.76 12.83 1.83
C TRP A 196 8.70 12.78 0.72
N ILE A 197 8.14 11.59 0.41
CA ILE A 197 7.11 11.46 -0.63
C ILE A 197 5.81 12.16 -0.18
N ASP A 198 5.38 11.93 1.06
CA ASP A 198 4.19 12.56 1.64
C ASP A 198 4.27 14.10 1.61
N ASP A 199 5.46 14.65 1.89
CA ASP A 199 5.70 16.11 1.91
C ASP A 199 5.86 16.74 0.52
N ASN A 200 6.30 15.99 -0.50
CA ASN A 200 6.75 16.56 -1.78
C ASN A 200 5.96 16.11 -3.00
N VAL A 201 5.20 15.02 -2.92
CA VAL A 201 4.47 14.47 -4.08
C VAL A 201 2.97 14.67 -3.87
N ASP A 202 2.37 15.59 -4.64
CA ASP A 202 0.93 15.84 -4.60
C ASP A 202 0.15 14.64 -5.17
N TYR A 203 -0.99 14.27 -4.55
CA TYR A 203 -1.88 13.28 -5.11
C TYR A 203 -2.53 13.76 -6.41
N TYR A 204 -2.34 13.02 -7.51
CA TYR A 204 -2.89 13.36 -8.81
C TYR A 204 -3.09 12.12 -9.67
N ILE A 205 -4.29 11.95 -10.23
CA ILE A 205 -4.61 10.85 -11.16
C ILE A 205 -4.34 11.32 -12.59
N TRP A 206 -3.38 10.65 -13.25
CA TRP A 206 -3.07 10.90 -14.64
C TRP A 206 -4.03 10.10 -15.55
N ASP A 207 -4.51 10.73 -16.63
CA ASP A 207 -5.19 10.00 -17.72
C ASP A 207 -4.12 9.37 -18.64
N SER A 208 -3.51 8.29 -18.15
CA SER A 208 -2.45 7.56 -18.87
C SER A 208 -2.97 6.22 -19.37
N PRO A 209 -3.08 6.03 -20.69
CA PRO A 209 -3.50 4.74 -21.25
C PRO A 209 -2.42 3.64 -21.15
N ASP A 210 -1.18 4.01 -20.84
CA ASP A 210 -0.02 3.12 -20.83
C ASP A 210 0.33 2.61 -19.41
N GLY A 211 -0.53 2.90 -18.43
CA GLY A 211 -0.35 2.51 -17.02
C GLY A 211 0.25 3.64 -16.17
N PRO A 212 0.80 3.32 -14.99
CA PRO A 212 1.37 4.28 -14.06
C PRO A 212 2.64 4.93 -14.62
N LEU A 213 3.00 6.08 -14.06
CA LEU A 213 4.28 6.72 -14.33
C LEU A 213 5.44 5.86 -13.79
N SER A 214 6.59 5.96 -14.42
CA SER A 214 7.83 5.44 -13.84
C SER A 214 8.26 6.25 -12.61
N SER A 215 9.09 5.66 -11.76
CA SER A 215 9.67 6.35 -10.60
C SER A 215 10.36 7.66 -10.98
N LEU A 216 11.02 7.70 -12.15
CA LEU A 216 11.69 8.89 -12.63
C LEU A 216 10.71 9.97 -13.10
N GLU A 217 9.63 9.57 -13.80
CA GLU A 217 8.58 10.50 -14.22
C GLU A 217 7.84 11.09 -13.01
N THR A 218 7.51 10.26 -12.01
CA THR A 218 6.89 10.73 -10.76
C THR A 218 7.80 11.71 -10.02
N LEU A 219 9.12 11.42 -9.97
CA LEU A 219 10.10 12.33 -9.40
C LEU A 219 10.14 13.68 -10.11
N HIS A 220 10.05 13.70 -11.45
CA HIS A 220 10.08 14.95 -12.23
C HIS A 220 8.80 15.76 -12.08
N GLU A 221 7.65 15.08 -12.04
CA GLU A 221 6.34 15.75 -11.95
C GLU A 221 5.99 16.17 -10.52
N LEU A 222 6.53 15.50 -9.51
CA LEU A 222 6.16 15.62 -8.09
C LEU A 222 4.65 15.49 -7.89
N LYS A 223 4.03 14.62 -8.68
CA LYS A 223 2.60 14.32 -8.68
C LYS A 223 2.37 12.90 -9.13
N GLY A 224 1.47 12.22 -8.46
CA GLY A 224 1.06 10.88 -8.83
C GLY A 224 -0.01 10.32 -7.90
N ASP A 225 -0.63 9.25 -8.31
CA ASP A 225 -1.61 8.53 -7.49
C ASP A 225 -0.95 7.41 -6.66
N CYS A 226 -1.73 6.43 -6.24
CA CYS A 226 -1.25 5.35 -5.36
C CYS A 226 -0.15 4.51 -6.03
N ASP A 227 -0.28 4.23 -7.33
CA ASP A 227 0.71 3.46 -8.08
C ASP A 227 2.02 4.25 -8.21
N ASP A 228 1.92 5.49 -8.69
CA ASP A 228 3.06 6.34 -8.97
C ASP A 228 3.93 6.59 -7.73
N GLN A 229 3.29 6.91 -6.59
CA GLN A 229 3.98 7.15 -5.33
C GLN A 229 4.59 5.87 -4.75
N SER A 230 3.90 4.72 -4.88
CA SER A 230 4.43 3.43 -4.44
C SER A 230 5.61 2.97 -5.29
N ILE A 231 5.58 3.20 -6.61
CA ILE A 231 6.68 2.94 -7.55
C ILE A 231 7.91 3.78 -7.20
N LEU A 232 7.72 5.08 -6.91
CA LEU A 232 8.81 5.95 -6.48
C LEU A 232 9.40 5.50 -5.14
N PHE A 233 8.55 5.11 -4.18
CA PHE A 233 9.02 4.56 -2.91
C PHE A 233 9.88 3.31 -3.12
N CYS A 234 9.42 2.35 -3.92
CA CYS A 234 10.17 1.14 -4.23
C CYS A 234 11.54 1.46 -4.85
N ALA A 235 11.60 2.41 -5.79
CA ALA A 235 12.85 2.80 -6.43
C ALA A 235 13.85 3.40 -5.43
N LEU A 236 13.41 4.32 -4.57
CA LEU A 236 14.24 4.95 -3.54
C LEU A 236 14.71 3.94 -2.48
N ALA A 237 13.81 3.06 -2.02
CA ALA A 237 14.14 2.01 -1.06
C ALA A 237 15.17 1.02 -1.64
N ARG A 238 14.94 0.53 -2.85
CA ARG A 238 15.88 -0.37 -3.56
C ARG A 238 17.23 0.30 -3.80
N SER A 239 17.27 1.58 -4.16
CA SER A 239 18.50 2.38 -4.28
C SER A 239 19.25 2.54 -2.94
N ALA A 240 18.55 2.53 -1.81
CA ALA A 240 19.13 2.51 -0.47
C ALA A 240 19.62 1.12 -0.03
N GLY A 241 19.45 0.09 -0.88
CA GLY A 241 19.77 -1.31 -0.58
C GLY A 241 18.68 -2.02 0.21
N MET A 242 17.45 -1.52 0.19
CA MET A 242 16.31 -2.06 0.90
C MET A 242 15.33 -2.72 -0.07
N PRO A 243 15.08 -4.03 0.00
CA PRO A 243 14.07 -4.69 -0.80
C PRO A 243 12.67 -4.16 -0.50
N ALA A 244 12.01 -3.65 -1.52
CA ALA A 244 10.62 -3.20 -1.47
C ALA A 244 9.91 -3.60 -2.77
N TRP A 245 8.62 -3.93 -2.68
CA TRP A 245 7.83 -4.41 -3.80
C TRP A 245 6.39 -3.91 -3.73
N LEU A 246 5.68 -3.98 -4.84
CA LEU A 246 4.30 -3.55 -4.93
C LEU A 246 3.32 -4.66 -4.52
N GLN A 247 2.21 -4.25 -3.96
CA GLN A 247 0.98 -5.03 -3.94
C GLN A 247 -0.10 -4.26 -4.69
N LEU A 248 -0.82 -4.96 -5.56
CA LEU A 248 -1.90 -4.42 -6.36
C LEU A 248 -3.21 -5.11 -5.98
N GLY A 249 -4.29 -4.36 -6.05
CA GLY A 249 -5.61 -4.88 -5.77
C GLY A 249 -6.66 -3.78 -5.78
N ALA A 250 -7.47 -3.72 -4.75
CA ALA A 250 -8.50 -2.70 -4.62
C ALA A 250 -8.71 -2.29 -3.16
N MET A 251 -9.26 -1.10 -2.97
CA MET A 251 -9.62 -0.59 -1.67
C MET A 251 -11.11 -0.20 -1.66
N TYR A 252 -11.82 -0.65 -0.64
CA TYR A 252 -13.21 -0.23 -0.44
C TYR A 252 -13.26 1.03 0.43
N SER A 253 -14.01 2.03 -0.04
CA SER A 253 -14.33 3.23 0.74
C SER A 253 -15.75 3.10 1.32
N PRO A 254 -15.92 2.81 2.62
CA PRO A 254 -17.25 2.69 3.23
C PRO A 254 -18.07 3.98 3.11
N ASP A 255 -17.43 5.14 3.24
CA ASP A 255 -18.07 6.45 3.16
C ASP A 255 -18.59 6.76 1.75
N ALA A 256 -17.83 6.41 0.73
CA ALA A 256 -18.22 6.60 -0.68
C ALA A 256 -19.06 5.44 -1.23
N GLY A 257 -18.97 4.26 -0.63
CA GLY A 257 -19.66 3.05 -1.07
C GLY A 257 -19.11 2.48 -2.38
N ASN A 258 -17.88 2.81 -2.74
CA ASN A 258 -17.19 2.32 -3.95
C ASN A 258 -15.93 1.53 -3.60
N MET A 259 -15.53 0.68 -4.53
CA MET A 259 -14.28 -0.08 -4.50
C MET A 259 -13.53 0.23 -5.78
N ASP A 260 -12.32 0.73 -5.65
CA ASP A 260 -11.49 1.14 -6.77
C ASP A 260 -10.13 0.44 -6.71
N GLY A 261 -9.45 0.34 -7.85
CA GLY A 261 -8.07 -0.15 -7.93
C GLY A 261 -7.17 0.62 -7.00
N HIS A 262 -6.24 -0.09 -6.36
CA HIS A 262 -5.31 0.51 -5.40
C HIS A 262 -3.99 -0.26 -5.37
N ALA A 263 -2.90 0.48 -5.17
CA ALA A 263 -1.56 -0.05 -5.00
C ALA A 263 -0.91 0.49 -3.73
N TRP A 264 -0.06 -0.32 -3.15
CA TRP A 264 0.72 0.03 -1.96
C TRP A 264 2.05 -0.74 -1.92
N VAL A 265 2.90 -0.37 -1.02
CA VAL A 265 4.22 -0.97 -0.85
C VAL A 265 4.21 -2.05 0.22
N GLN A 266 4.94 -3.11 -0.03
CA GLN A 266 5.44 -4.01 1.01
C GLN A 266 6.96 -4.00 1.06
N MET A 267 7.50 -4.21 2.27
CA MET A 267 8.91 -4.41 2.51
C MET A 267 9.13 -5.30 3.72
N PHE A 268 10.31 -5.92 3.80
CA PHE A 268 10.68 -6.72 4.95
C PHE A 268 11.38 -5.86 6.01
N MET A 269 10.88 -5.90 7.25
CA MET A 269 11.52 -5.28 8.41
C MET A 269 12.14 -6.35 9.29
N PRO A 270 13.48 -6.45 9.35
CA PRO A 270 14.17 -7.43 10.19
C PRO A 270 14.11 -7.03 11.67
N THR A 271 13.86 -8.00 12.54
CA THR A 271 13.88 -7.84 14.00
C THR A 271 14.70 -8.96 14.65
N GLU A 272 15.02 -8.86 15.95
CA GLU A 272 15.73 -9.93 16.66
C GLU A 272 14.96 -11.27 16.64
N ASP A 273 13.63 -11.23 16.54
CA ASP A 273 12.77 -12.42 16.50
C ASP A 273 12.50 -12.94 15.08
N GLY A 274 13.11 -12.33 14.04
CA GLY A 274 13.02 -12.76 12.64
C GLY A 274 12.53 -11.67 11.68
N GLY A 275 11.50 -10.90 12.02
CA GLY A 275 10.96 -9.81 11.21
C GLY A 275 9.66 -10.15 10.48
N SER A 276 9.07 -9.14 9.84
CA SER A 276 7.78 -9.20 9.15
C SER A 276 7.80 -8.46 7.81
N ASN A 277 6.95 -8.91 6.88
CA ASN A 277 6.58 -8.12 5.71
C ASN A 277 5.55 -7.07 6.15
N VAL A 278 5.92 -5.82 6.08
CA VAL A 278 5.09 -4.70 6.52
C VAL A 278 4.49 -3.96 5.33
N THR A 279 3.38 -3.27 5.58
CA THR A 279 2.65 -2.49 4.57
C THR A 279 2.84 -1.00 4.79
N ILE A 280 3.06 -0.28 3.69
CA ILE A 280 3.16 1.18 3.64
C ILE A 280 2.23 1.67 2.54
N ASP A 281 1.24 2.47 2.90
CA ASP A 281 0.26 3.07 1.98
C ASP A 281 0.32 4.59 2.14
N ILE A 282 1.13 5.22 1.28
CA ILE A 282 1.51 6.63 1.41
C ILE A 282 0.29 7.54 1.24
N VAL A 283 -0.46 7.33 0.17
CA VAL A 283 -1.60 8.19 -0.19
C VAL A 283 -2.75 8.16 0.82
N ASN A 284 -2.80 7.12 1.67
CA ASN A 284 -3.76 6.97 2.75
C ASN A 284 -3.16 7.28 4.14
N ASN A 285 -1.96 7.80 4.20
CA ASN A 285 -1.24 8.12 5.44
C ASN A 285 -1.16 6.92 6.39
N LYS A 286 -0.79 5.73 5.84
CA LYS A 286 -0.63 4.50 6.60
C LYS A 286 0.81 4.00 6.51
N PHE A 287 1.56 4.20 7.57
CA PHE A 287 2.90 3.69 7.73
C PHE A 287 2.88 2.50 8.69
N LEU A 288 3.31 1.33 8.24
CA LEU A 288 3.28 0.05 8.99
C LEU A 288 1.87 -0.38 9.41
N VAL A 289 0.90 -0.23 8.51
CA VAL A 289 -0.48 -0.63 8.77
C VAL A 289 -1.08 -1.32 7.55
N TRP A 290 -1.57 -2.53 7.76
CA TRP A 290 -2.49 -3.18 6.82
C TRP A 290 -3.92 -2.87 7.23
N MET A 291 -4.66 -2.22 6.34
CA MET A 291 -6.04 -1.82 6.59
C MET A 291 -7.03 -2.92 6.19
N PRO A 292 -8.12 -3.14 6.97
CA PRO A 292 -9.06 -4.23 6.73
C PRO A 292 -10.01 -3.99 5.54
N ASN A 293 -9.98 -2.82 4.92
CA ASN A 293 -10.72 -2.50 3.70
C ASN A 293 -9.87 -2.65 2.41
N LEU A 294 -8.62 -3.09 2.54
CA LEU A 294 -7.77 -3.47 1.41
C LEU A 294 -8.13 -4.87 0.91
N PHE A 295 -7.95 -5.08 -0.38
CA PHE A 295 -7.98 -6.40 -1.00
C PHE A 295 -6.78 -6.51 -1.93
N CYS A 296 -5.87 -7.43 -1.64
CA CYS A 296 -4.71 -7.72 -2.46
C CYS A 296 -5.04 -8.83 -3.47
N GLU A 297 -4.85 -8.52 -4.74
CA GLU A 297 -4.99 -9.49 -5.82
C GLU A 297 -3.62 -10.01 -6.28
N TYR A 298 -2.63 -9.13 -6.35
CA TYR A 298 -1.29 -9.41 -6.83
C TYR A 298 -0.25 -8.94 -5.82
N THR A 299 0.74 -9.78 -5.59
CA THR A 299 1.98 -9.40 -4.88
C THR A 299 3.13 -9.55 -5.85
N ASP A 300 3.85 -8.49 -6.09
CA ASP A 300 5.00 -8.45 -6.95
C ASP A 300 6.08 -9.47 -6.50
N ASN A 301 6.71 -10.13 -7.46
CA ASN A 301 7.72 -11.16 -7.24
C ASN A 301 9.12 -10.75 -7.74
N GLY A 302 9.27 -9.50 -8.19
CA GLY A 302 10.52 -8.96 -8.75
C GLY A 302 10.73 -9.29 -10.22
N ASP A 303 9.72 -9.82 -10.92
CA ASP A 303 9.76 -10.09 -12.36
C ASP A 303 9.04 -8.97 -13.13
N ALA A 304 9.79 -8.25 -13.97
CA ALA A 304 9.27 -7.10 -14.72
C ALA A 304 8.14 -7.46 -15.69
N ASP A 305 8.16 -8.66 -16.27
CA ASP A 305 7.12 -9.11 -17.19
C ASP A 305 5.83 -9.47 -16.42
N ASP A 306 5.96 -10.04 -15.22
CA ASP A 306 4.81 -10.34 -14.36
C ASP A 306 4.16 -9.06 -13.83
N LEU A 307 4.95 -8.07 -13.40
CA LEU A 307 4.43 -6.76 -12.98
C LEU A 307 3.75 -6.03 -14.14
N TYR A 308 4.38 -6.02 -15.34
CA TYR A 308 3.75 -5.47 -16.54
C TYR A 308 2.41 -6.12 -16.86
N ASN A 309 2.32 -7.44 -16.80
CA ASN A 309 1.10 -8.20 -17.07
C ASN A 309 0.02 -7.95 -16.01
N ALA A 310 0.38 -7.72 -14.75
CA ALA A 310 -0.57 -7.38 -13.68
C ALA A 310 -1.29 -6.06 -13.96
N TYR A 311 -0.62 -5.09 -14.58
CA TYR A 311 -1.24 -3.84 -15.05
C TYR A 311 -1.94 -4.01 -16.40
N HIS A 312 -1.45 -4.89 -17.28
CA HIS A 312 -1.96 -5.09 -18.64
C HIS A 312 -2.64 -6.45 -18.80
N HIS A 313 -3.55 -6.74 -17.88
CA HIS A 313 -4.22 -8.03 -17.79
C HIS A 313 -5.19 -8.34 -18.94
N VAL A 314 -5.51 -7.39 -19.82
CA VAL A 314 -6.29 -7.60 -21.06
C VAL A 314 -5.44 -7.28 -22.26
N ARG A 315 -5.13 -8.30 -23.05
CA ARG A 315 -4.37 -8.17 -24.30
C ARG A 315 -5.20 -8.67 -25.47
N TYR A 316 -5.16 -7.95 -26.58
CA TYR A 316 -5.87 -8.38 -27.78
C TYR A 316 -5.16 -7.97 -29.06
N SER A 317 -5.41 -8.70 -30.14
CA SER A 317 -4.96 -8.38 -31.48
C SER A 317 -6.14 -8.08 -32.42
N ILE A 318 -5.96 -7.10 -33.29
CA ILE A 318 -6.98 -6.63 -34.24
C ILE A 318 -6.37 -6.53 -35.65
N PRO A 319 -7.19 -6.57 -36.70
CA PRO A 319 -6.69 -6.31 -38.05
C PRO A 319 -6.07 -4.90 -38.16
N ASP A 320 -4.94 -4.77 -38.85
CA ASP A 320 -4.22 -3.49 -39.09
C ASP A 320 -5.12 -2.40 -39.69
N SER A 321 -6.13 -2.80 -40.46
CA SER A 321 -7.09 -1.90 -41.09
C SER A 321 -8.17 -1.34 -40.16
N THR A 322 -8.17 -1.71 -38.89
CA THR A 322 -9.20 -1.26 -37.92
C THR A 322 -9.02 0.23 -37.63
N PRO A 323 -10.03 1.08 -37.91
CA PRO A 323 -9.97 2.50 -37.57
C PRO A 323 -9.83 2.72 -36.06
N SER A 324 -9.08 3.76 -35.66
CA SER A 324 -8.80 4.04 -34.22
C SER A 324 -10.07 4.25 -33.40
N ASN A 325 -11.10 4.86 -33.96
CA ASN A 325 -12.39 5.09 -33.30
C ASN A 325 -13.31 3.87 -33.23
N LEU A 326 -12.85 2.72 -33.74
CA LEU A 326 -13.55 1.44 -33.76
C LEU A 326 -12.68 0.31 -33.15
N ARG A 327 -11.63 0.68 -32.44
CA ARG A 327 -10.83 -0.30 -31.68
C ARG A 327 -11.65 -0.82 -30.52
N PRO A 328 -11.43 -2.07 -30.11
CA PRO A 328 -12.02 -2.58 -28.91
C PRO A 328 -11.66 -1.71 -27.70
N ASP A 329 -12.59 -1.60 -26.79
CA ASP A 329 -12.31 -1.06 -25.46
C ASP A 329 -12.61 -2.12 -24.40
N TYR A 330 -12.05 -1.92 -23.22
CA TYR A 330 -12.38 -2.75 -22.08
C TYR A 330 -12.77 -1.87 -20.89
N SER A 331 -13.60 -2.43 -20.03
CA SER A 331 -13.94 -1.83 -18.75
C SER A 331 -13.71 -2.85 -17.64
N ASP A 332 -13.28 -2.36 -16.51
CA ASP A 332 -13.11 -3.13 -15.29
C ASP A 332 -13.79 -2.40 -14.14
N SER A 333 -14.62 -3.09 -13.41
CA SER A 333 -15.42 -2.49 -12.35
C SER A 333 -15.60 -3.42 -11.17
N TRP A 334 -15.61 -2.84 -9.98
CA TRP A 334 -15.75 -3.52 -8.72
C TRP A 334 -17.03 -3.07 -8.02
N VAL A 335 -17.84 -4.03 -7.54
CA VAL A 335 -19.08 -3.74 -6.83
C VAL A 335 -19.14 -4.56 -5.56
N VAL A 336 -19.20 -3.88 -4.41
CA VAL A 336 -19.32 -4.52 -3.11
C VAL A 336 -20.80 -4.77 -2.81
N PHE A 337 -21.14 -6.02 -2.52
CA PHE A 337 -22.50 -6.46 -2.18
C PHE A 337 -22.72 -6.63 -0.69
N ASN A 338 -21.65 -6.92 0.03
CA ASN A 338 -21.67 -7.05 1.48
C ASN A 338 -20.38 -6.49 2.05
N TYR A 339 -20.49 -5.75 3.12
CA TYR A 339 -19.38 -5.23 3.91
C TYR A 339 -19.84 -5.24 5.37
N GLU A 340 -19.28 -6.14 6.15
CA GLU A 340 -19.63 -6.34 7.55
C GLU A 340 -18.39 -6.12 8.40
N GLU A 341 -18.46 -5.18 9.33
CA GLU A 341 -17.40 -4.85 10.28
C GLU A 341 -17.62 -5.59 11.59
N SER A 342 -16.53 -6.01 12.24
CA SER A 342 -16.56 -6.48 13.62
C SER A 342 -16.96 -5.35 14.57
N GLU A 343 -17.54 -5.72 15.72
CA GLU A 343 -17.81 -4.76 16.81
C GLU A 343 -16.48 -4.36 17.53
N GLU A 344 -15.45 -5.19 17.44
CA GLU A 344 -14.14 -4.93 17.98
C GLU A 344 -13.37 -3.98 17.07
N THR A 345 -12.70 -3.00 17.68
CA THR A 345 -12.00 -1.95 16.94
C THR A 345 -10.58 -1.75 17.44
N VAL A 346 -9.69 -1.40 16.52
CA VAL A 346 -8.32 -0.98 16.79
C VAL A 346 -8.23 0.54 16.65
N THR A 347 -7.61 1.19 17.62
CA THR A 347 -7.33 2.62 17.58
C THR A 347 -5.96 2.83 16.97
N LEU A 348 -5.88 3.55 15.86
CA LEU A 348 -4.59 3.99 15.34
C LEU A 348 -4.18 5.27 16.04
N GLU A 349 -2.94 5.30 16.53
CA GLU A 349 -2.36 6.55 17.03
C GLU A 349 -2.24 7.53 15.87
N LEU A 350 -2.71 8.75 16.09
CA LEU A 350 -2.33 9.86 15.22
C LEU A 350 -0.82 10.04 15.39
N VAL A 351 -0.04 9.61 14.42
CA VAL A 351 1.35 10.00 14.30
C VAL A 351 1.31 11.51 13.94
N MET A 352 1.50 12.35 14.95
CA MET A 352 1.59 13.79 14.73
C MET A 352 2.80 14.04 13.82
N THR A 353 2.57 14.51 12.61
CA THR A 353 3.64 14.96 11.72
C THR A 353 4.40 16.12 12.38
N ARG A 354 5.67 16.22 12.11
CA ARG A 354 6.64 17.11 12.77
C ARG A 354 6.29 18.61 12.72
N GLU A 355 5.24 19.03 12.01
CA GLU A 355 4.82 20.43 11.86
C GLU A 355 3.90 20.98 12.97
N GLU A 356 3.51 20.18 13.96
CA GLU A 356 2.63 20.64 15.04
C GLU A 356 3.37 20.95 16.37
N PHE A 357 4.70 21.17 16.31
CA PHE A 357 5.47 21.64 17.46
C PHE A 357 6.17 22.96 17.22
#